data_48814a467ba641ea2204a0fc6507f048
#
_entry.id   48814a467ba641ea2204a0fc6507f048
#
_cell.length_a   1.000
_cell.length_b   1.000
_cell.length_c   1.000
_cell.angle_alpha   90.00
_cell.angle_beta   90.00
_cell.angle_gamma   90.00
#
_symmetry.space_group_name_H-M   'P 1'
#
loop_
_entity.id
_entity.type
_entity.pdbx_description
1 polymer ?
#
loop_
_entity_poly.entity_id
_entity_poly.type
_entity_poly.pdbx_seq_one_letter_code
_entity_poly.pdbx_strand_id
1 'polypeptide(L)'
;MKLRVIAILGGILIAASLSAQTLTDVINEFNAGVEKVNNQEYDASLEHFNQVLTLAESVGAEADEMKAKAEEQIPLAYYRQATLFMKRRQFDNAIPYLENTVQTAAEFNNNQETGEKASKYLMQSYMMEGQRDYKNESYEDALVYFDKALAMDETLYQAHLGKGMIFLEKGENEMMLEEFALAKKGALADNDTNTVQQIDAKIDSYYNKFIIDEMEMIDPEDPDYEYVIEACDKALVVNPANPRALYHLALISNKKVEYDAAIEYALKALLSETEPVWISAINYELGSAYENTVEYEKACEAYGKVVEEPFLSRAEKKMGSVPGCN
;
A
#
# COMPACT_ATOMS: atom_id res chain seq x y z
N MET A 1 -53.39 12.83 -81.18
CA MET A 1 -52.21 13.72 -81.08
C MET A 1 -51.82 13.85 -79.65
N LYS A 2 -50.75 13.19 -79.19
CA LYS A 2 -50.28 13.24 -77.80
C LYS A 2 -48.98 14.06 -77.80
N LEU A 3 -49.03 15.25 -77.19
CA LEU A 3 -47.86 16.08 -76.91
C LEU A 3 -47.06 15.43 -75.75
N ARG A 4 -45.79 15.15 -75.99
CA ARG A 4 -44.84 14.79 -75.02
C ARG A 4 -44.13 16.05 -74.52
N VAL A 5 -44.31 16.38 -73.24
CA VAL A 5 -43.56 17.42 -72.55
C VAL A 5 -42.29 16.74 -72.04
N ILE A 6 -41.12 17.18 -72.51
CA ILE A 6 -39.81 16.81 -72.02
C ILE A 6 -39.44 17.79 -70.91
N ALA A 7 -39.47 17.32 -69.68
CA ALA A 7 -38.97 18.08 -68.55
C ALA A 7 -37.42 17.90 -68.48
N ILE A 8 -36.71 18.96 -68.73
CA ILE A 8 -35.26 19.03 -68.51
C ILE A 8 -35.04 19.33 -67.05
N LEU A 9 -34.65 18.31 -66.26
CA LEU A 9 -34.13 18.49 -64.90
C LEU A 9 -32.69 19.04 -65.02
N GLY A 10 -32.52 20.31 -64.82
CA GLY A 10 -31.25 20.95 -64.60
C GLY A 10 -30.74 20.60 -63.21
N GLY A 11 -29.86 19.58 -63.10
CA GLY A 11 -29.13 19.32 -61.87
C GLY A 11 -28.11 20.44 -61.62
N ILE A 12 -28.38 21.26 -60.64
CA ILE A 12 -27.38 22.15 -60.08
C ILE A 12 -26.42 21.30 -59.28
N LEU A 13 -25.26 20.94 -59.85
CA LEU A 13 -24.10 20.47 -59.11
C LEU A 13 -23.58 21.65 -58.27
N ILE A 14 -23.92 21.67 -56.99
CA ILE A 14 -23.23 22.42 -56.02
C ILE A 14 -21.89 21.67 -55.80
N ALA A 15 -20.89 22.05 -56.53
CA ALA A 15 -19.50 21.71 -56.23
C ALA A 15 -19.14 22.47 -54.95
N ALA A 16 -19.33 21.80 -53.78
CA ALA A 16 -18.64 22.21 -52.60
C ALA A 16 -17.13 22.16 -52.93
N SER A 17 -16.52 23.28 -53.15
CA SER A 17 -15.07 23.41 -53.20
C SER A 17 -14.56 23.07 -51.79
N LEU A 18 -14.26 21.77 -51.57
CA LEU A 18 -13.30 21.45 -50.55
C LEU A 18 -12.02 22.14 -50.94
N SER A 19 -11.67 23.25 -50.25
CA SER A 19 -10.33 23.81 -50.34
C SER A 19 -9.37 22.71 -49.95
N ALA A 20 -8.49 22.32 -50.84
CA ALA A 20 -7.45 21.37 -50.52
C ALA A 20 -6.62 21.94 -49.36
N GLN A 21 -6.50 21.18 -48.31
CA GLN A 21 -5.65 21.53 -47.18
C GLN A 21 -4.21 21.61 -47.68
N THR A 22 -3.50 22.63 -47.21
CA THR A 22 -2.15 22.97 -47.72
C THR A 22 -1.10 22.85 -46.63
N LEU A 23 0.16 22.69 -47.02
CA LEU A 23 1.27 22.71 -46.08
C LEU A 23 1.27 24.04 -45.27
N THR A 24 0.81 25.16 -45.85
CA THR A 24 0.67 26.41 -45.14
C THR A 24 -0.30 26.32 -43.97
N ASP A 25 -1.42 25.61 -44.11
CA ASP A 25 -2.40 25.40 -43.03
C ASP A 25 -1.78 24.61 -41.89
N VAL A 26 -1.03 23.53 -42.21
CA VAL A 26 -0.29 22.72 -41.24
C VAL A 26 0.73 23.58 -40.46
N ILE A 27 1.51 24.42 -41.15
CA ILE A 27 2.49 25.33 -40.53
C ILE A 27 1.80 26.38 -39.62
N ASN A 28 0.67 26.93 -40.04
CA ASN A 28 -0.09 27.88 -39.22
C ASN A 28 -0.61 27.26 -37.94
N GLU A 29 -1.18 26.04 -38.00
CA GLU A 29 -1.62 25.33 -36.84
C GLU A 29 -0.47 24.96 -35.89
N PHE A 30 0.67 24.51 -36.43
CA PHE A 30 1.85 24.26 -35.62
C PHE A 30 2.33 25.52 -34.87
N ASN A 31 2.41 26.64 -35.55
CA ASN A 31 2.83 27.90 -34.96
C ASN A 31 1.84 28.37 -33.87
N ALA A 32 0.54 28.23 -34.11
CA ALA A 32 -0.48 28.52 -33.12
C ALA A 32 -0.32 27.65 -31.86
N GLY A 33 -0.05 26.35 -32.04
CA GLY A 33 0.24 25.42 -30.93
C GLY A 33 1.48 25.88 -30.13
N VAL A 34 2.56 26.27 -30.80
CA VAL A 34 3.78 26.81 -30.16
C VAL A 34 3.49 28.10 -29.38
N GLU A 35 2.69 29.01 -29.94
CA GLU A 35 2.27 30.24 -29.23
C GLU A 35 1.52 29.88 -27.94
N LYS A 36 0.60 28.90 -27.99
CA LYS A 36 -0.11 28.44 -26.81
C LYS A 36 0.82 27.84 -25.75
N VAL A 37 1.82 27.04 -26.15
CA VAL A 37 2.88 26.54 -25.23
C VAL A 37 3.60 27.69 -24.52
N ASN A 38 3.98 28.72 -25.26
CA ASN A 38 4.69 29.90 -24.71
C ASN A 38 3.82 30.67 -23.69
N ASN A 39 2.50 30.67 -23.88
CA ASN A 39 1.53 31.27 -22.97
C ASN A 39 1.13 30.33 -21.82
N GLN A 40 1.69 29.12 -21.72
CA GLN A 40 1.34 28.07 -20.75
C GLN A 40 -0.11 27.60 -20.87
N GLU A 41 -0.72 27.76 -22.03
CA GLU A 41 -2.07 27.28 -22.37
C GLU A 41 -1.97 25.87 -23.00
N TYR A 42 -1.50 24.89 -22.19
CA TYR A 42 -1.11 23.57 -22.72
C TYR A 42 -2.26 22.77 -23.32
N ASP A 43 -3.47 22.84 -22.77
CA ASP A 43 -4.64 22.17 -23.33
C ASP A 43 -4.98 22.71 -24.73
N ALA A 44 -4.98 24.05 -24.89
CA ALA A 44 -5.17 24.66 -26.21
C ALA A 44 -4.01 24.32 -27.19
N SER A 45 -2.78 24.20 -26.69
CA SER A 45 -1.66 23.78 -27.53
C SER A 45 -1.82 22.36 -28.07
N LEU A 46 -2.36 21.44 -27.23
CA LEU A 46 -2.64 20.06 -27.63
C LEU A 46 -3.70 19.98 -28.72
N GLU A 47 -4.73 20.83 -28.67
CA GLU A 47 -5.74 20.91 -29.73
C GLU A 47 -5.09 21.27 -31.08
N HIS A 48 -4.24 22.31 -31.11
CA HIS A 48 -3.51 22.72 -32.32
C HIS A 48 -2.56 21.63 -32.82
N PHE A 49 -1.75 21.00 -31.96
CA PHE A 49 -0.84 19.94 -32.41
C PHE A 49 -1.58 18.70 -32.92
N ASN A 50 -2.71 18.31 -32.33
CA ASN A 50 -3.53 17.23 -32.86
C ASN A 50 -4.16 17.60 -34.21
N GLN A 51 -4.52 18.87 -34.40
CA GLN A 51 -4.96 19.36 -35.70
C GLN A 51 -3.84 19.31 -36.74
N VAL A 52 -2.58 19.59 -36.37
CA VAL A 52 -1.41 19.39 -37.24
C VAL A 52 -1.33 17.93 -37.74
N LEU A 53 -1.49 16.95 -36.85
CA LEU A 53 -1.46 15.53 -37.22
C LEU A 53 -2.56 15.20 -38.25
N THR A 54 -3.77 15.70 -38.00
CA THR A 54 -4.92 15.48 -38.89
C THR A 54 -4.72 16.12 -40.27
N LEU A 55 -4.23 17.36 -40.31
CA LEU A 55 -3.97 18.08 -41.55
C LEU A 55 -2.82 17.43 -42.34
N ALA A 56 -1.76 17.04 -41.65
CA ALA A 56 -0.59 16.40 -42.26
C ALA A 56 -0.97 15.09 -42.99
N GLU A 57 -1.89 14.30 -42.46
CA GLU A 57 -2.41 13.11 -43.12
C GLU A 57 -3.08 13.42 -44.46
N SER A 58 -3.77 14.56 -44.55
CA SER A 58 -4.46 15.00 -45.75
C SER A 58 -3.52 15.58 -46.80
N VAL A 59 -2.43 16.27 -46.35
CA VAL A 59 -1.42 16.89 -47.21
C VAL A 59 -0.41 15.87 -47.72
N GLY A 60 -0.08 14.86 -46.92
CA GLY A 60 0.86 13.80 -47.27
C GLY A 60 2.32 14.19 -47.01
N ALA A 61 3.24 13.57 -47.76
CA ALA A 61 4.69 13.65 -47.52
C ALA A 61 5.29 15.05 -47.37
N GLU A 62 4.67 16.08 -47.96
CA GLU A 62 5.13 17.46 -47.83
C GLU A 62 4.99 18.01 -46.38
N ALA A 63 4.06 17.39 -45.59
CA ALA A 63 3.83 17.80 -44.21
C ALA A 63 4.56 16.90 -43.16
N ASP A 64 5.30 15.87 -43.57
CA ASP A 64 5.96 14.91 -42.67
C ASP A 64 6.87 15.60 -41.64
N GLU A 65 7.58 16.67 -42.03
CA GLU A 65 8.41 17.43 -41.07
C GLU A 65 7.58 18.11 -39.97
N MET A 66 6.44 18.70 -40.33
CA MET A 66 5.56 19.34 -39.34
C MET A 66 4.86 18.33 -38.47
N LYS A 67 4.46 17.19 -39.04
CA LYS A 67 3.90 16.04 -38.29
C LYS A 67 4.90 15.59 -37.23
N ALA A 68 6.15 15.32 -37.59
CA ALA A 68 7.19 14.88 -36.66
C ALA A 68 7.44 15.92 -35.53
N LYS A 69 7.42 17.22 -35.88
CA LYS A 69 7.53 18.27 -34.86
C LYS A 69 6.34 18.31 -33.91
N ALA A 70 5.12 18.11 -34.40
CA ALA A 70 3.93 18.04 -33.55
C ALA A 70 3.97 16.81 -32.62
N GLU A 71 4.34 15.64 -33.15
CA GLU A 71 4.55 14.42 -32.40
C GLU A 71 5.61 14.61 -31.28
N GLU A 72 6.63 15.43 -31.49
CA GLU A 72 7.61 15.80 -30.45
C GLU A 72 7.01 16.72 -29.38
N GLN A 73 6.14 17.66 -29.75
CA GLN A 73 5.59 18.63 -28.80
C GLN A 73 4.44 18.10 -27.96
N ILE A 74 3.66 17.15 -28.45
CA ILE A 74 2.48 16.59 -27.76
C ILE A 74 2.84 16.00 -26.38
N PRO A 75 3.79 15.04 -26.24
CA PRO A 75 4.16 14.52 -24.92
C PRO A 75 4.71 15.62 -23.99
N LEU A 76 5.42 16.58 -24.52
CA LEU A 76 5.94 17.70 -23.74
C LEU A 76 4.83 18.61 -23.19
N ALA A 77 3.78 18.87 -23.98
CA ALA A 77 2.63 19.67 -23.56
C ALA A 77 1.84 18.97 -22.47
N TYR A 78 1.55 17.67 -22.63
CA TYR A 78 0.94 16.87 -21.57
C TYR A 78 1.75 16.88 -20.28
N TYR A 79 3.06 16.64 -20.37
CA TYR A 79 3.96 16.65 -19.22
C TYR A 79 3.98 17.99 -18.48
N ARG A 80 4.00 19.11 -19.23
CA ARG A 80 3.99 20.44 -18.64
C ARG A 80 2.68 20.72 -17.91
N GLN A 81 1.55 20.34 -18.50
CA GLN A 81 0.23 20.47 -17.85
C GLN A 81 0.16 19.65 -16.57
N ALA A 82 0.58 18.38 -16.62
CA ALA A 82 0.68 17.54 -15.43
C ALA A 82 1.51 18.17 -14.33
N THR A 83 2.67 18.74 -14.70
CA THR A 83 3.58 19.42 -13.76
C THR A 83 2.92 20.61 -13.07
N LEU A 84 2.06 21.35 -13.76
CA LEU A 84 1.28 22.45 -13.14
C LEU A 84 0.31 21.93 -12.07
N PHE A 85 -0.40 20.83 -12.35
CA PHE A 85 -1.29 20.20 -11.35
C PHE A 85 -0.51 19.65 -10.17
N MET A 86 0.61 18.98 -10.40
CA MET A 86 1.47 18.44 -9.35
C MET A 86 2.00 19.51 -8.40
N LYS A 87 2.44 20.67 -8.94
CA LYS A 87 2.87 21.82 -8.13
C LYS A 87 1.77 22.34 -7.20
N ARG A 88 0.52 22.17 -7.59
CA ARG A 88 -0.67 22.53 -6.80
C ARG A 88 -1.15 21.38 -5.92
N ARG A 89 -0.45 20.23 -5.92
CA ARG A 89 -0.83 19.01 -5.22
C ARG A 89 -2.20 18.44 -5.67
N GLN A 90 -2.58 18.69 -6.90
CA GLN A 90 -3.78 18.19 -7.56
C GLN A 90 -3.41 16.93 -8.36
N PHE A 91 -3.06 15.85 -7.65
CA PHE A 91 -2.54 14.64 -8.27
C PHE A 91 -3.60 13.92 -9.11
N ASP A 92 -4.86 13.93 -8.67
CA ASP A 92 -6.02 13.45 -9.42
C ASP A 92 -6.12 14.08 -10.82
N ASN A 93 -5.93 15.40 -10.91
CA ASN A 93 -5.91 16.12 -12.17
C ASN A 93 -4.63 15.88 -12.97
N ALA A 94 -3.49 15.59 -12.32
CA ALA A 94 -2.23 15.32 -13.00
C ALA A 94 -2.19 13.94 -13.68
N ILE A 95 -2.83 12.92 -13.09
CA ILE A 95 -2.80 11.52 -13.54
C ILE A 95 -3.12 11.38 -15.04
N PRO A 96 -4.27 11.86 -15.56
CA PRO A 96 -4.58 11.66 -16.98
C PRO A 96 -3.58 12.31 -17.92
N TYR A 97 -2.98 13.43 -17.55
CA TYR A 97 -1.92 14.05 -18.36
C TYR A 97 -0.60 13.26 -18.30
N LEU A 98 -0.26 12.67 -17.17
CA LEU A 98 0.90 11.80 -17.05
C LEU A 98 0.72 10.50 -17.84
N GLU A 99 -0.46 9.88 -17.77
CA GLU A 99 -0.82 8.72 -18.57
C GLU A 99 -0.68 9.01 -20.07
N ASN A 100 -1.24 10.14 -20.54
CA ASN A 100 -1.12 10.58 -21.92
C ASN A 100 0.34 10.91 -22.31
N THR A 101 1.14 11.45 -21.40
CA THR A 101 2.57 11.69 -21.65
C THR A 101 3.30 10.37 -21.91
N VAL A 102 3.09 9.38 -21.05
CA VAL A 102 3.72 8.03 -21.18
C VAL A 102 3.29 7.38 -22.48
N GLN A 103 1.98 7.39 -22.76
CA GLN A 103 1.42 6.80 -23.97
C GLN A 103 1.97 7.46 -25.23
N THR A 104 1.90 8.78 -25.36
CA THR A 104 2.31 9.50 -26.58
C THR A 104 3.83 9.49 -26.78
N ALA A 105 4.62 9.51 -25.73
CA ALA A 105 6.07 9.36 -25.82
C ALA A 105 6.47 7.98 -26.37
N ALA A 106 5.74 6.92 -25.99
CA ALA A 106 5.95 5.58 -26.51
C ALA A 106 5.42 5.42 -27.96
N GLU A 107 4.23 5.94 -28.24
CA GLU A 107 3.57 5.85 -29.55
C GLU A 107 4.38 6.52 -30.65
N PHE A 108 4.87 7.75 -30.38
CA PHE A 108 5.66 8.50 -31.36
C PHE A 108 7.14 8.12 -31.36
N ASN A 109 7.55 7.21 -30.46
CA ASN A 109 8.92 6.75 -30.29
C ASN A 109 9.93 7.91 -30.17
N ASN A 110 9.51 8.99 -29.52
CA ASN A 110 10.32 10.17 -29.25
C ASN A 110 10.14 10.60 -27.77
N ASN A 111 10.93 11.56 -27.29
CA ASN A 111 10.82 12.05 -25.91
C ASN A 111 10.88 10.95 -24.81
N GLN A 112 11.66 9.89 -25.01
CA GLN A 112 11.80 8.78 -24.06
C GLN A 112 12.09 9.27 -22.63
N GLU A 113 12.99 10.23 -22.48
CA GLU A 113 13.31 10.84 -21.17
C GLU A 113 12.09 11.49 -20.51
N THR A 114 11.23 12.14 -21.30
CA THR A 114 9.97 12.74 -20.79
C THR A 114 8.99 11.67 -20.37
N GLY A 115 8.86 10.60 -21.14
CA GLY A 115 8.03 9.44 -20.81
C GLY A 115 8.48 8.75 -19.50
N GLU A 116 9.79 8.55 -19.32
CA GLU A 116 10.35 7.98 -18.10
C GLU A 116 10.12 8.87 -16.86
N LYS A 117 10.27 10.20 -17.02
CA LYS A 117 9.94 11.15 -15.95
C LYS A 117 8.46 11.13 -15.62
N ALA A 118 7.60 11.09 -16.65
CA ALA A 118 6.16 11.02 -16.46
C ALA A 118 5.75 9.74 -15.77
N SER A 119 6.35 8.59 -16.10
CA SER A 119 6.10 7.31 -15.41
C SER A 119 6.42 7.39 -13.91
N LYS A 120 7.55 7.99 -13.55
CA LYS A 120 7.91 8.17 -12.13
C LYS A 120 6.91 9.06 -11.40
N TYR A 121 6.49 10.16 -12.02
CA TYR A 121 5.50 11.06 -11.42
C TYR A 121 4.10 10.45 -11.39
N LEU A 122 3.76 9.60 -12.36
CA LEU A 122 2.49 8.87 -12.39
C LEU A 122 2.39 7.89 -11.22
N MET A 123 3.43 7.09 -11.02
CA MET A 123 3.52 6.18 -9.86
C MET A 123 3.42 6.95 -8.54
N GLN A 124 4.15 8.07 -8.41
CA GLN A 124 4.06 8.94 -7.23
C GLN A 124 2.65 9.50 -7.04
N SER A 125 1.97 9.91 -8.14
CA SER A 125 0.60 10.43 -8.08
C SER A 125 -0.39 9.38 -7.63
N TYR A 126 -0.29 8.14 -8.11
CA TYR A 126 -1.09 7.03 -7.63
C TYR A 126 -0.88 6.78 -6.13
N MET A 127 0.38 6.77 -5.67
CA MET A 127 0.68 6.63 -4.24
C MET A 127 0.05 7.74 -3.39
N MET A 128 0.11 9.00 -3.87
CA MET A 128 -0.45 10.14 -3.15
C MET A 128 -1.98 10.09 -3.08
N GLU A 129 -2.64 9.69 -4.17
CA GLU A 129 -4.09 9.52 -4.20
C GLU A 129 -4.54 8.34 -3.34
N GLY A 130 -3.86 7.18 -3.44
CA GLY A 130 -4.12 6.04 -2.57
C GLY A 130 -4.00 6.39 -1.08
N GLN A 131 -2.97 7.14 -0.70
CA GLN A 131 -2.80 7.62 0.68
C GLN A 131 -3.87 8.64 1.10
N ARG A 132 -4.31 9.51 0.18
CA ARG A 132 -5.39 10.46 0.45
C ARG A 132 -6.70 9.72 0.69
N ASP A 133 -7.01 8.78 -0.18
CA ASP A 133 -8.27 8.03 -0.11
C ASP A 133 -8.30 7.09 1.09
N TYR A 134 -7.17 6.48 1.46
CA TYR A 134 -7.03 5.77 2.73
C TYR A 134 -7.37 6.67 3.94
N LYS A 135 -6.82 7.89 4.00
CA LYS A 135 -7.11 8.84 5.09
C LYS A 135 -8.56 9.31 5.13
N ASN A 136 -9.23 9.29 3.99
CA ASN A 136 -10.66 9.61 3.86
C ASN A 136 -11.56 8.37 4.07
N GLU A 137 -10.98 7.22 4.44
CA GLU A 137 -11.68 5.95 4.62
C GLU A 137 -12.35 5.43 3.32
N SER A 138 -11.95 5.95 2.16
CA SER A 138 -12.37 5.49 0.83
C SER A 138 -11.49 4.30 0.40
N TYR A 139 -11.60 3.20 1.12
CA TYR A 139 -10.66 2.07 1.03
C TYR A 139 -10.64 1.41 -0.35
N GLU A 140 -11.77 1.28 -1.01
CA GLU A 140 -11.89 0.70 -2.35
C GLU A 140 -11.13 1.54 -3.39
N ASP A 141 -11.28 2.86 -3.36
CA ASP A 141 -10.58 3.78 -4.26
C ASP A 141 -9.07 3.78 -3.95
N ALA A 142 -8.70 3.75 -2.68
CA ALA A 142 -7.30 3.66 -2.26
C ALA A 142 -6.63 2.38 -2.78
N LEU A 143 -7.30 1.22 -2.71
CA LEU A 143 -6.81 -0.05 -3.25
C LEU A 143 -6.57 0.04 -4.76
N VAL A 144 -7.48 0.66 -5.52
CA VAL A 144 -7.32 0.85 -6.97
C VAL A 144 -6.05 1.64 -7.28
N TYR A 145 -5.75 2.70 -6.52
CA TYR A 145 -4.55 3.50 -6.75
C TYR A 145 -3.28 2.76 -6.33
N PHE A 146 -3.28 2.03 -5.21
CA PHE A 146 -2.12 1.21 -4.83
C PHE A 146 -1.87 0.08 -5.84
N ASP A 147 -2.91 -0.57 -6.36
CA ASP A 147 -2.77 -1.59 -7.40
C ASP A 147 -2.22 -1.00 -8.72
N LYS A 148 -2.64 0.20 -9.12
CA LYS A 148 -2.06 0.92 -10.26
C LYS A 148 -0.57 1.22 -10.05
N ALA A 149 -0.17 1.61 -8.84
CA ALA A 149 1.23 1.84 -8.52
C ALA A 149 2.05 0.54 -8.58
N LEU A 150 1.51 -0.57 -8.04
CA LEU A 150 2.13 -1.90 -8.07
C LEU A 150 2.20 -2.49 -9.49
N ALA A 151 1.26 -2.15 -10.37
CA ALA A 151 1.34 -2.53 -11.78
C ALA A 151 2.51 -1.86 -12.52
N MET A 152 3.01 -0.73 -11.99
CA MET A 152 4.20 -0.05 -12.53
C MET A 152 5.49 -0.53 -11.87
N ASP A 153 5.45 -0.87 -10.58
CA ASP A 153 6.56 -1.42 -9.81
C ASP A 153 6.01 -2.38 -8.73
N GLU A 154 6.10 -3.67 -8.99
CA GLU A 154 5.64 -4.72 -8.08
C GLU A 154 6.42 -4.80 -6.77
N THR A 155 7.59 -4.14 -6.70
CA THR A 155 8.44 -4.12 -5.51
C THR A 155 8.18 -2.93 -4.59
N LEU A 156 7.22 -2.08 -4.92
CA LEU A 156 6.89 -0.84 -4.20
C LEU A 156 6.25 -1.15 -2.85
N TYR A 157 7.10 -1.40 -1.84
CA TYR A 157 6.65 -1.82 -0.51
C TYR A 157 5.71 -0.83 0.19
N GLN A 158 5.79 0.46 -0.12
CA GLN A 158 4.88 1.46 0.43
C GLN A 158 3.43 1.23 -0.02
N ALA A 159 3.21 0.73 -1.25
CA ALA A 159 1.88 0.38 -1.73
C ALA A 159 1.35 -0.87 -1.02
N HIS A 160 2.18 -1.90 -0.86
CA HIS A 160 1.86 -3.07 -0.06
C HIS A 160 1.54 -2.70 1.40
N LEU A 161 2.31 -1.80 2.01
CA LEU A 161 2.03 -1.28 3.35
C LEU A 161 0.66 -0.60 3.40
N GLY A 162 0.33 0.24 2.41
CA GLY A 162 -0.96 0.91 2.31
C GLY A 162 -2.13 -0.09 2.21
N LYS A 163 -2.00 -1.11 1.37
CA LYS A 163 -2.99 -2.19 1.24
C LYS A 163 -3.13 -3.00 2.53
N GLY A 164 -2.02 -3.38 3.16
CA GLY A 164 -2.03 -4.08 4.44
C GLY A 164 -2.74 -3.29 5.55
N MET A 165 -2.55 -1.97 5.57
CA MET A 165 -3.27 -1.08 6.49
C MET A 165 -4.78 -1.06 6.22
N ILE A 166 -5.19 -1.03 4.95
CA ILE A 166 -6.62 -1.09 4.57
C ILE A 166 -7.24 -2.41 5.03
N PHE A 167 -6.58 -3.54 4.76
CA PHE A 167 -7.08 -4.85 5.16
C PHE A 167 -7.14 -5.02 6.69
N LEU A 168 -6.21 -4.39 7.42
CA LEU A 168 -6.26 -4.32 8.88
C LEU A 168 -7.54 -3.61 9.36
N GLU A 169 -7.86 -2.43 8.79
CA GLU A 169 -9.07 -1.66 9.16
C GLU A 169 -10.36 -2.41 8.77
N LYS A 170 -10.33 -3.18 7.67
CA LYS A 170 -11.48 -4.00 7.23
C LYS A 170 -11.62 -5.33 7.98
N GLY A 171 -10.63 -5.73 8.78
CA GLY A 171 -10.60 -7.03 9.45
C GLY A 171 -10.34 -8.21 8.50
N GLU A 172 -9.79 -7.96 7.32
CA GLU A 172 -9.44 -8.95 6.31
C GLU A 172 -8.04 -9.52 6.59
N ASN A 173 -7.93 -10.33 7.62
CA ASN A 173 -6.68 -10.68 8.29
C ASN A 173 -5.67 -11.43 7.41
N GLU A 174 -6.12 -12.36 6.55
CA GLU A 174 -5.22 -13.09 5.65
C GLU A 174 -4.56 -12.16 4.64
N MET A 175 -5.35 -11.28 4.01
CA MET A 175 -4.84 -10.29 3.07
C MET A 175 -3.94 -9.27 3.74
N MET A 176 -4.27 -8.85 4.97
CA MET A 176 -3.41 -7.97 5.77
C MET A 176 -2.02 -8.58 5.98
N LEU A 177 -1.96 -9.84 6.41
CA LEU A 177 -0.68 -10.52 6.68
C LEU A 177 0.14 -10.70 5.40
N GLU A 178 -0.49 -11.06 4.28
CA GLU A 178 0.17 -11.19 2.98
C GLU A 178 0.78 -9.87 2.53
N GLU A 179 0.00 -8.79 2.56
CA GLU A 179 0.48 -7.47 2.13
C GLU A 179 1.57 -6.92 3.08
N PHE A 180 1.45 -7.12 4.39
CA PHE A 180 2.51 -6.75 5.32
C PHE A 180 3.79 -7.58 5.12
N ALA A 181 3.69 -8.85 4.75
CA ALA A 181 4.87 -9.67 4.45
C ALA A 181 5.62 -9.14 3.21
N LEU A 182 4.87 -8.76 2.15
CA LEU A 182 5.44 -8.15 0.95
C LEU A 182 6.06 -6.78 1.26
N ALA A 183 5.36 -5.94 2.05
CA ALA A 183 5.88 -4.65 2.49
C ALA A 183 7.16 -4.80 3.32
N LYS A 184 7.20 -5.73 4.27
CA LYS A 184 8.38 -6.00 5.10
C LYS A 184 9.56 -6.46 4.27
N LYS A 185 9.33 -7.36 3.29
CA LYS A 185 10.37 -7.84 2.38
C LYS A 185 10.99 -6.69 1.58
N GLY A 186 10.18 -5.80 1.03
CA GLY A 186 10.66 -4.63 0.27
C GLY A 186 11.39 -3.62 1.17
N ALA A 187 10.83 -3.31 2.35
CA ALA A 187 11.46 -2.41 3.30
C ALA A 187 12.83 -2.92 3.79
N LEU A 188 12.97 -4.24 4.00
CA LEU A 188 14.26 -4.86 4.32
C LEU A 188 15.28 -4.71 3.18
N ALA A 189 14.86 -4.86 1.92
CA ALA A 189 15.72 -4.70 0.77
C ALA A 189 16.24 -3.25 0.64
N ASP A 190 15.41 -2.27 1.01
CA ASP A 190 15.75 -0.85 1.01
C ASP A 190 16.43 -0.37 2.31
N ASN A 191 16.66 -1.28 3.27
CA ASN A 191 17.18 -0.96 4.61
C ASN A 191 16.31 0.03 5.41
N ASP A 192 15.01 0.08 5.14
CA ASP A 192 14.04 0.87 5.91
C ASP A 192 13.61 0.12 7.18
N THR A 193 14.49 0.13 8.18
CA THR A 193 14.26 -0.53 9.47
C THR A 193 13.09 0.07 10.24
N ASN A 194 12.76 1.34 10.02
CA ASN A 194 11.64 1.99 10.67
C ASN A 194 10.30 1.40 10.20
N THR A 195 10.13 1.25 8.88
CA THR A 195 8.92 0.62 8.32
C THR A 195 8.81 -0.84 8.75
N VAL A 196 9.93 -1.58 8.78
CA VAL A 196 9.94 -2.96 9.31
C VAL A 196 9.41 -3.02 10.74
N GLN A 197 9.92 -2.17 11.63
CA GLN A 197 9.46 -2.11 13.03
C GLN A 197 7.97 -1.72 13.15
N GLN A 198 7.50 -0.79 12.32
CA GLN A 198 6.08 -0.42 12.30
C GLN A 198 5.17 -1.59 11.88
N ILE A 199 5.58 -2.35 10.87
CA ILE A 199 4.84 -3.54 10.41
C ILE A 199 4.82 -4.59 11.52
N ASP A 200 5.98 -4.90 12.11
CA ASP A 200 6.09 -5.89 13.18
C ASP A 200 5.20 -5.51 14.37
N ALA A 201 5.21 -4.25 14.79
CA ALA A 201 4.35 -3.78 15.87
C ALA A 201 2.85 -3.93 15.57
N LYS A 202 2.43 -3.74 14.31
CA LYS A 202 1.03 -3.93 13.92
C LYS A 202 0.62 -5.39 13.89
N ILE A 203 1.48 -6.26 13.38
CA ILE A 203 1.24 -7.71 13.38
C ILE A 203 1.21 -8.24 14.83
N ASP A 204 2.14 -7.80 15.67
CA ASP A 204 2.15 -8.15 17.09
C ASP A 204 0.87 -7.68 17.80
N SER A 205 0.42 -6.45 17.54
CA SER A 205 -0.82 -5.93 18.12
C SER A 205 -2.04 -6.75 17.68
N TYR A 206 -2.09 -7.14 16.41
CA TYR A 206 -3.15 -8.00 15.88
C TYR A 206 -3.19 -9.36 16.58
N TYR A 207 -2.06 -10.06 16.63
CA TYR A 207 -2.00 -11.38 17.27
C TYR A 207 -2.24 -11.30 18.79
N ASN A 208 -1.70 -10.29 19.45
CA ASN A 208 -1.92 -10.09 20.89
C ASN A 208 -3.41 -9.94 21.20
N LYS A 209 -4.14 -9.15 20.40
CA LYS A 209 -5.59 -9.03 20.56
C LYS A 209 -6.29 -10.36 20.29
N PHE A 210 -5.96 -11.04 19.19
CA PHE A 210 -6.56 -12.33 18.84
C PHE A 210 -6.34 -13.40 19.91
N ILE A 211 -5.12 -13.49 20.46
CA ILE A 211 -4.80 -14.41 21.57
C ILE A 211 -5.66 -14.11 22.81
N ILE A 212 -5.85 -12.84 23.16
CA ILE A 212 -6.67 -12.43 24.29
C ILE A 212 -8.14 -12.82 24.07
N ASP A 213 -8.67 -12.49 22.89
CA ASP A 213 -10.05 -12.80 22.52
C ASP A 213 -10.32 -14.32 22.59
N GLU A 214 -9.39 -15.15 22.08
CA GLU A 214 -9.48 -16.62 22.16
C GLU A 214 -9.35 -17.13 23.61
N MET A 215 -8.48 -16.53 24.43
CA MET A 215 -8.35 -16.90 25.85
C MET A 215 -9.63 -16.61 26.65
N GLU A 216 -10.37 -15.55 26.32
CA GLU A 216 -11.64 -15.22 26.96
C GLU A 216 -12.77 -16.20 26.60
N MET A 217 -12.68 -16.85 25.44
CA MET A 217 -13.69 -17.84 24.97
C MET A 217 -13.49 -19.24 25.53
N ILE A 218 -12.39 -19.50 26.25
CA ILE A 218 -12.12 -20.84 26.81
C ILE A 218 -13.10 -21.15 27.94
N ASP A 219 -13.76 -22.30 27.83
CA ASP A 219 -14.59 -22.85 28.92
C ASP A 219 -13.69 -23.29 30.09
N PRO A 220 -13.84 -22.72 31.29
CA PRO A 220 -13.03 -23.10 32.44
C PRO A 220 -13.27 -24.56 32.92
N GLU A 221 -14.43 -25.18 32.60
CA GLU A 221 -14.78 -26.53 33.00
C GLU A 221 -14.23 -27.59 31.99
N ASP A 222 -14.07 -27.22 30.72
CA ASP A 222 -13.50 -28.09 29.67
C ASP A 222 -12.59 -27.28 28.75
N PRO A 223 -11.39 -26.88 29.23
CA PRO A 223 -10.54 -25.92 28.54
C PRO A 223 -9.86 -26.55 27.32
N ASP A 224 -10.22 -26.06 26.14
CA ASP A 224 -9.50 -26.31 24.88
C ASP A 224 -8.59 -25.10 24.55
N TYR A 225 -7.29 -25.34 24.51
CA TYR A 225 -6.28 -24.32 24.23
C TYR A 225 -5.74 -24.39 22.79
N GLU A 226 -6.26 -25.27 21.93
CA GLU A 226 -5.67 -25.52 20.60
C GLU A 226 -5.65 -24.25 19.74
N TYR A 227 -6.74 -23.50 19.69
CA TYR A 227 -6.84 -22.24 18.94
C TYR A 227 -5.89 -21.15 19.46
N VAL A 228 -5.74 -21.05 20.78
CA VAL A 228 -4.80 -20.09 21.39
C VAL A 228 -3.36 -20.46 21.07
N ILE A 229 -3.01 -21.74 21.16
CA ILE A 229 -1.68 -22.23 20.83
C ILE A 229 -1.37 -21.96 19.36
N GLU A 230 -2.30 -22.28 18.45
CA GLU A 230 -2.15 -21.98 17.03
C GLU A 230 -1.93 -20.47 16.76
N ALA A 231 -2.68 -19.60 17.46
CA ALA A 231 -2.51 -18.16 17.37
C ALA A 231 -1.14 -17.70 17.87
N CYS A 232 -0.69 -18.25 19.00
CA CYS A 232 0.65 -17.97 19.53
C CYS A 232 1.75 -18.43 18.56
N ASP A 233 1.62 -19.61 17.99
CA ASP A 233 2.58 -20.15 17.03
C ASP A 233 2.67 -19.27 15.78
N LYS A 234 1.52 -18.82 15.23
CA LYS A 234 1.48 -17.87 14.12
C LYS A 234 2.14 -16.54 14.46
N ALA A 235 1.90 -16.01 15.67
CA ALA A 235 2.56 -14.81 16.15
C ALA A 235 4.09 -15.00 16.21
N LEU A 236 4.56 -16.15 16.69
CA LEU A 236 5.99 -16.46 16.81
C LEU A 236 6.67 -16.74 15.46
N VAL A 237 5.93 -17.16 14.42
CA VAL A 237 6.45 -17.25 13.05
C VAL A 237 6.83 -15.86 12.53
N VAL A 238 6.02 -14.85 12.85
CA VAL A 238 6.25 -13.46 12.40
C VAL A 238 7.28 -12.75 13.29
N ASN A 239 7.12 -12.87 14.60
CA ASN A 239 8.02 -12.31 15.60
C ASN A 239 8.38 -13.38 16.65
N PRO A 240 9.51 -14.10 16.46
CA PRO A 240 9.95 -15.15 17.41
C PRO A 240 10.18 -14.67 18.85
N ALA A 241 10.25 -13.36 19.06
CA ALA A 241 10.41 -12.72 20.36
C ALA A 241 9.14 -12.04 20.88
N ASN A 242 7.95 -12.35 20.31
CA ASN A 242 6.69 -11.78 20.78
C ASN A 242 6.42 -12.19 22.24
N PRO A 243 6.56 -11.28 23.23
CA PRO A 243 6.51 -11.63 24.63
C PRO A 243 5.11 -12.06 25.09
N ARG A 244 4.05 -11.58 24.41
CA ARG A 244 2.66 -11.91 24.76
C ARG A 244 2.31 -13.33 24.34
N ALA A 245 2.68 -13.72 23.13
CA ALA A 245 2.51 -15.07 22.67
C ALA A 245 3.30 -16.06 23.57
N LEU A 246 4.54 -15.73 23.90
CA LEU A 246 5.36 -16.54 24.82
C LEU A 246 4.78 -16.60 26.23
N TYR A 247 4.23 -15.51 26.76
CA TYR A 247 3.51 -15.52 28.04
C TYR A 247 2.32 -16.45 28.04
N HIS A 248 1.46 -16.39 26.99
CA HIS A 248 0.28 -17.25 26.94
C HIS A 248 0.65 -18.73 26.78
N LEU A 249 1.71 -19.03 26.01
CA LEU A 249 2.24 -20.40 25.96
C LEU A 249 2.76 -20.88 27.31
N ALA A 250 3.46 -20.02 28.08
CA ALA A 250 3.90 -20.36 29.45
C ALA A 250 2.71 -20.63 30.38
N LEU A 251 1.69 -19.79 30.35
CA LEU A 251 0.46 -19.95 31.10
C LEU A 251 -0.27 -21.28 30.75
N ILE A 252 -0.42 -21.55 29.46
CA ILE A 252 -1.07 -22.78 28.99
C ILE A 252 -0.26 -24.02 29.36
N SER A 253 1.08 -23.98 29.20
CA SER A 253 1.96 -25.06 29.60
C SER A 253 1.88 -25.36 31.11
N ASN A 254 1.78 -24.34 31.96
CA ASN A 254 1.53 -24.51 33.38
C ASN A 254 0.19 -25.25 33.65
N LYS A 255 -0.87 -24.84 32.94
CA LYS A 255 -2.20 -25.48 33.05
C LYS A 255 -2.20 -26.94 32.57
N LYS A 256 -1.39 -27.26 31.55
CA LYS A 256 -1.21 -28.61 30.99
C LYS A 256 -0.19 -29.47 31.77
N VAL A 257 0.39 -28.93 32.86
CA VAL A 257 1.41 -29.61 33.68
C VAL A 257 2.72 -29.87 32.91
N GLU A 258 3.01 -29.05 31.91
CA GLU A 258 4.21 -29.06 31.07
C GLU A 258 5.21 -28.00 31.58
N TYR A 259 5.66 -28.16 32.84
CA TYR A 259 6.37 -27.12 33.57
C TYR A 259 7.70 -26.74 32.98
N ASP A 260 8.46 -27.66 32.36
CA ASP A 260 9.72 -27.34 31.69
C ASP A 260 9.50 -26.41 30.47
N ALA A 261 8.44 -26.65 29.71
CA ALA A 261 8.05 -25.78 28.61
C ALA A 261 7.58 -24.40 29.11
N ALA A 262 6.82 -24.37 30.23
CA ALA A 262 6.40 -23.12 30.84
C ALA A 262 7.60 -22.26 31.27
N ILE A 263 8.63 -22.85 31.85
CA ILE A 263 9.88 -22.18 32.23
C ILE A 263 10.58 -21.62 30.98
N GLU A 264 10.71 -22.40 29.93
CA GLU A 264 11.39 -21.99 28.69
C GLU A 264 10.68 -20.79 28.06
N TYR A 265 9.35 -20.86 27.89
CA TYR A 265 8.55 -19.78 27.31
C TYR A 265 8.60 -18.51 28.17
N ALA A 266 8.44 -18.63 29.50
CA ALA A 266 8.49 -17.49 30.38
C ALA A 266 9.87 -16.78 30.37
N LEU A 267 10.96 -17.56 30.38
CA LEU A 267 12.32 -16.98 30.28
C LEU A 267 12.54 -16.27 28.96
N LYS A 268 12.05 -16.82 27.83
CA LYS A 268 12.11 -16.17 26.52
C LYS A 268 11.27 -14.86 26.51
N ALA A 269 10.07 -14.88 27.09
CA ALA A 269 9.22 -13.70 27.16
C ALA A 269 9.88 -12.54 27.90
N LEU A 270 10.57 -12.81 29.01
CA LEU A 270 11.30 -11.82 29.80
C LEU A 270 12.45 -11.14 29.06
N LEU A 271 12.95 -11.70 27.95
CA LEU A 271 14.04 -11.08 27.17
C LEU A 271 13.58 -9.85 26.38
N SER A 272 12.30 -9.76 26.04
CA SER A 272 11.74 -8.73 25.16
C SER A 272 10.61 -7.92 25.79
N GLU A 273 10.00 -8.40 26.90
CA GLU A 273 8.93 -7.66 27.58
C GLU A 273 9.46 -6.46 28.35
N THR A 274 8.78 -5.33 28.22
CA THR A 274 9.16 -4.07 28.85
C THR A 274 8.07 -3.48 29.76
N GLU A 275 6.83 -3.94 29.63
CA GLU A 275 5.71 -3.42 30.43
C GLU A 275 5.66 -4.07 31.81
N PRO A 276 5.67 -3.29 32.91
CA PRO A 276 5.77 -3.84 34.28
C PRO A 276 4.67 -4.85 34.64
N VAL A 277 3.44 -4.62 34.19
CA VAL A 277 2.32 -5.52 34.48
C VAL A 277 2.53 -6.90 33.83
N TRP A 278 3.05 -6.94 32.61
CA TRP A 278 3.33 -8.19 31.92
C TRP A 278 4.59 -8.87 32.40
N ILE A 279 5.63 -8.11 32.77
CA ILE A 279 6.79 -8.64 33.46
C ILE A 279 6.35 -9.34 34.76
N SER A 280 5.40 -8.76 35.48
CA SER A 280 4.82 -9.35 36.69
C SER A 280 4.03 -10.62 36.38
N ALA A 281 3.20 -10.61 35.33
CA ALA A 281 2.47 -11.79 34.87
C ALA A 281 3.41 -12.95 34.52
N ILE A 282 4.44 -12.67 33.73
CA ILE A 282 5.43 -13.68 33.28
C ILE A 282 6.19 -14.24 34.50
N ASN A 283 6.67 -13.38 35.40
CA ASN A 283 7.37 -13.85 36.60
C ASN A 283 6.46 -14.67 37.54
N TYR A 284 5.16 -14.36 37.58
CA TYR A 284 4.21 -15.18 38.33
C TYR A 284 4.09 -16.60 37.74
N GLU A 285 3.94 -16.71 36.41
CA GLU A 285 3.89 -18.02 35.74
C GLU A 285 5.22 -18.79 35.86
N LEU A 286 6.35 -18.11 35.75
CA LEU A 286 7.69 -18.68 35.95
C LEU A 286 7.85 -19.21 37.38
N GLY A 287 7.43 -18.43 38.38
CA GLY A 287 7.42 -18.86 39.78
C GLY A 287 6.56 -20.09 40.03
N SER A 288 5.38 -20.13 39.39
CA SER A 288 4.46 -21.27 39.45
C SER A 288 5.10 -22.54 38.85
N ALA A 289 5.76 -22.43 37.72
CA ALA A 289 6.46 -23.56 37.10
C ALA A 289 7.60 -24.08 37.96
N TYR A 290 8.45 -23.20 38.51
CA TYR A 290 9.52 -23.58 39.42
C TYR A 290 9.02 -24.19 40.74
N GLU A 291 7.91 -23.68 41.29
CA GLU A 291 7.26 -24.28 42.49
C GLU A 291 6.90 -25.73 42.20
N ASN A 292 6.29 -26.02 41.05
CA ASN A 292 5.83 -27.38 40.67
C ASN A 292 6.97 -28.33 40.27
N THR A 293 8.13 -27.81 39.85
CA THR A 293 9.35 -28.59 39.63
C THR A 293 10.23 -28.71 40.87
N VAL A 294 9.74 -28.23 42.03
CA VAL A 294 10.42 -28.29 43.34
C VAL A 294 11.71 -27.45 43.37
N GLU A 295 11.85 -26.49 42.48
CA GLU A 295 12.98 -25.51 42.42
C GLU A 295 12.65 -24.28 43.27
N TYR A 296 12.43 -24.46 44.57
CA TYR A 296 11.87 -23.45 45.46
C TYR A 296 12.68 -22.14 45.54
N GLU A 297 14.00 -22.17 45.49
CA GLU A 297 14.82 -20.94 45.46
C GLU A 297 14.50 -20.09 44.24
N LYS A 298 14.41 -20.72 43.05
CA LYS A 298 14.05 -20.01 41.82
C LYS A 298 12.59 -19.55 41.82
N ALA A 299 11.70 -20.33 42.42
CA ALA A 299 10.30 -19.93 42.59
C ALA A 299 10.20 -18.66 43.43
N CYS A 300 10.89 -18.60 44.58
CA CYS A 300 10.93 -17.42 45.43
C CYS A 300 11.52 -16.20 44.70
N GLU A 301 12.61 -16.40 43.91
CA GLU A 301 13.21 -15.31 43.14
C GLU A 301 12.23 -14.79 42.05
N ALA A 302 11.52 -15.66 41.36
CA ALA A 302 10.56 -15.26 40.35
C ALA A 302 9.36 -14.54 40.96
N TYR A 303 8.74 -15.08 42.00
CA TYR A 303 7.64 -14.42 42.70
C TYR A 303 8.06 -13.08 43.31
N GLY A 304 9.28 -12.97 43.79
CA GLY A 304 9.83 -11.71 44.36
C GLY A 304 10.01 -10.58 43.31
N LYS A 305 10.00 -10.91 42.01
CA LYS A 305 10.02 -9.94 40.92
C LYS A 305 8.64 -9.46 40.47
N VAL A 306 7.57 -9.99 41.05
CA VAL A 306 6.19 -9.59 40.76
C VAL A 306 5.88 -8.31 41.55
N VAL A 307 5.60 -7.22 40.87
CA VAL A 307 5.41 -5.88 41.49
C VAL A 307 4.09 -5.22 41.16
N GLU A 308 3.32 -5.78 40.20
CA GLU A 308 2.07 -5.20 39.70
C GLU A 308 0.86 -6.10 39.98
N GLU A 309 -0.26 -5.44 40.34
CA GLU A 309 -1.55 -6.13 40.46
C GLU A 309 -2.09 -6.53 39.05
N PRO A 310 -2.87 -7.59 38.91
CA PRO A 310 -3.40 -8.45 40.00
C PRO A 310 -2.46 -9.61 40.43
N PHE A 311 -1.24 -9.64 39.92
CA PHE A 311 -0.30 -10.72 40.15
C PHE A 311 0.44 -10.60 41.49
N LEU A 312 0.67 -9.37 41.99
CA LEU A 312 1.38 -9.09 43.23
C LEU A 312 0.75 -9.81 44.43
N SER A 313 -0.53 -9.59 44.69
CA SER A 313 -1.24 -10.24 45.80
C SER A 313 -1.22 -11.77 45.70
N ARG A 314 -1.22 -12.31 44.49
CA ARG A 314 -1.15 -13.77 44.22
C ARG A 314 0.25 -14.31 44.51
N ALA A 315 1.29 -13.58 44.08
CA ALA A 315 2.69 -13.95 44.33
C ALA A 315 3.05 -13.91 45.82
N GLU A 316 2.62 -12.86 46.56
CA GLU A 316 2.80 -12.77 48.00
C GLU A 316 2.16 -13.95 48.76
N LYS A 317 0.95 -14.32 48.36
CA LYS A 317 0.27 -15.51 48.92
C LYS A 317 1.05 -16.80 48.65
N LYS A 318 1.60 -16.95 47.43
CA LYS A 318 2.43 -18.08 47.05
C LYS A 318 3.73 -18.14 47.85
N MET A 319 4.43 -17.03 47.95
CA MET A 319 5.67 -16.94 48.75
C MET A 319 5.45 -17.32 50.21
N GLY A 320 4.29 -16.99 50.79
CA GLY A 320 3.96 -17.43 52.14
C GLY A 320 3.78 -18.96 52.34
N SER A 321 3.64 -19.73 51.23
CA SER A 321 3.42 -21.20 51.27
C SER A 321 4.59 -21.99 50.68
N VAL A 322 5.45 -21.37 49.84
CA VAL A 322 6.60 -22.06 49.22
C VAL A 322 7.76 -22.17 50.22
N PRO A 323 8.33 -23.36 50.38
CA PRO A 323 9.47 -23.56 51.29
C PRO A 323 10.66 -22.69 50.93
N GLY A 324 11.19 -21.95 51.88
CA GLY A 324 12.38 -21.16 51.73
C GLY A 324 12.19 -19.74 51.16
N CYS A 325 10.95 -19.25 50.95
CA CYS A 325 10.65 -17.89 50.51
C CYS A 325 10.59 -16.86 51.69
N ASN A 326 11.03 -17.21 52.88
CA ASN A 326 10.96 -16.33 54.09
C ASN A 326 12.21 -15.47 54.24
#